data_1232578ab98bc4036e91a8756372e91e
#
_entry.id   1232578ab98bc4036e91a8756372e91e
#
_cell.length_a   1.000
_cell.length_b   1.000
_cell.length_c   1.000
_cell.angle_alpha   90.00
_cell.angle_beta   90.00
_cell.angle_gamma   90.00
#
_symmetry.space_group_name_H-M   'P 1'
#
loop_
_entity.id
_entity.type
_entity.pdbx_description
1 polymer ?
#
loop_
_entity_poly.entity_id
_entity_poly.type
_entity_poly.pdbx_seq_one_letter_code
_entity_poly.pdbx_strand_id
1 'polypeptide(L)'
;MNPPAYPREEQRRNIQGTTVLIVSIDASGGVLDVEVERSSGNRNLDREAVKAARRWRFNPEVRDGKKIASRVRVPVEFKLN
;
A
#
# COMPACT_ATOMS: atom_id res chain seq x y z
N MET A 1 -0.33 1.15 11.03
CA MET A 1 -0.31 0.46 9.73
C MET A 1 0.60 -0.75 9.79
N ASN A 2 0.14 -1.88 9.27
CA ASN A 2 0.99 -3.05 9.23
C ASN A 2 1.96 -2.94 8.06
N PRO A 3 3.27 -2.99 8.31
CA PRO A 3 4.22 -2.94 7.20
C PRO A 3 4.13 -4.21 6.36
N PRO A 4 4.41 -4.11 5.06
CA PRO A 4 4.45 -5.31 4.23
C PRO A 4 5.63 -6.19 4.61
N ALA A 5 5.43 -7.50 4.46
CA ALA A 5 6.52 -8.45 4.66
C ALA A 5 7.50 -8.36 3.50
N TYR A 6 8.78 -8.36 3.81
CA TYR A 6 9.81 -8.38 2.77
C TYR A 6 9.97 -9.83 2.31
N PRO A 7 9.71 -10.16 1.06
CA PRO A 7 9.85 -11.54 0.59
C PRO A 7 11.29 -12.02 0.77
N ARG A 8 11.43 -13.21 1.31
CA ARG A 8 12.74 -13.75 1.70
C ARG A 8 13.70 -13.88 0.52
N GLU A 9 13.18 -14.32 -0.62
CA GLU A 9 14.01 -14.48 -1.81
C GLU A 9 14.57 -13.15 -2.29
N GLU A 10 13.72 -12.12 -2.33
CA GLU A 10 14.12 -10.80 -2.76
C GLU A 10 15.09 -10.17 -1.77
N GLN A 11 14.86 -10.40 -0.47
CA GLN A 11 15.77 -9.92 0.56
C GLN A 11 17.15 -10.53 0.40
N ARG A 12 17.20 -11.84 0.17
CA ARG A 12 18.46 -12.57 0.00
C ARG A 12 19.23 -12.10 -1.23
N ARG A 13 18.50 -11.72 -2.29
CA ARG A 13 19.11 -11.26 -3.55
C ARG A 13 19.31 -9.74 -3.57
N ASN A 14 19.09 -9.06 -2.47
CA ASN A 14 19.21 -7.60 -2.34
C ASN A 14 18.37 -6.85 -3.36
N ILE A 15 17.18 -7.37 -3.64
CA ILE A 15 16.24 -6.69 -4.54
C ILE A 15 15.44 -5.68 -3.74
N GLN A 16 15.56 -4.42 -4.13
CA GLN A 16 14.90 -3.30 -3.48
C GLN A 16 14.06 -2.55 -4.49
N GLY A 17 13.14 -1.73 -4.01
CA GLY A 17 12.32 -0.90 -4.88
C GLY A 17 11.14 -0.32 -4.14
N THR A 18 10.41 0.53 -4.83
CA THR A 18 9.23 1.17 -4.29
C THR A 18 8.02 0.83 -5.14
N THR A 19 6.98 0.32 -4.50
CA THR A 19 5.69 0.10 -5.15
C THR A 19 4.80 1.26 -4.78
N VAL A 20 4.27 1.97 -5.76
CA VAL A 20 3.33 3.06 -5.50
C VAL A 20 1.92 2.54 -5.68
N LEU A 21 1.12 2.64 -4.64
CA LEU A 21 -0.24 2.15 -4.63
C LEU A 21 -1.25 3.30 -4.65
N ILE A 22 -2.38 3.04 -5.29
CA ILE A 22 -3.58 3.88 -5.12
C ILE A 22 -4.54 3.05 -4.29
N VAL A 23 -4.89 3.56 -3.12
CA VAL A 23 -5.78 2.88 -2.18
C VAL A 23 -7.10 3.62 -2.14
N SER A 24 -8.18 2.91 -2.47
CA SER A 24 -9.54 3.45 -2.35
C SER A 24 -10.06 3.16 -0.96
N ILE A 25 -10.53 4.19 -0.29
CA ILE A 25 -10.91 4.15 1.13
C ILE A 25 -12.38 4.51 1.25
N ASP A 26 -13.13 3.70 2.03
CA ASP A 26 -14.52 4.01 2.27
C ASP A 26 -14.66 5.09 3.35
N ALA A 27 -15.88 5.54 3.58
CA ALA A 27 -16.15 6.62 4.53
C ALA A 27 -15.81 6.25 5.97
N SER A 28 -15.64 4.97 6.28
CA SER A 28 -15.26 4.52 7.63
C SER A 28 -13.75 4.35 7.79
N GLY A 29 -12.98 4.51 6.70
CA GLY A 29 -11.53 4.33 6.73
C GLY A 29 -11.06 2.94 6.32
N GLY A 30 -11.99 2.07 5.92
CA GLY A 30 -11.63 0.74 5.44
C GLY A 30 -11.16 0.77 4.00
N VAL A 31 -10.34 -0.20 3.62
CA VAL A 31 -9.81 -0.30 2.26
C VAL A 31 -10.81 -1.02 1.37
N LEU A 32 -11.25 -0.35 0.30
CA LEU A 32 -12.16 -0.92 -0.68
C LEU A 32 -11.40 -1.59 -1.82
N ASP A 33 -10.29 -0.99 -2.23
CA ASP A 33 -9.54 -1.48 -3.38
C ASP A 33 -8.11 -0.98 -3.32
N VAL A 34 -7.19 -1.74 -3.93
CA VAL A 34 -5.78 -1.38 -4.01
C VAL A 34 -5.31 -1.61 -5.44
N GLU A 35 -4.74 -0.57 -6.05
CA GLU A 35 -4.15 -0.68 -7.38
C GLU A 35 -2.66 -0.36 -7.32
N VAL A 36 -1.87 -1.04 -8.14
CA VAL A 36 -0.46 -0.69 -8.32
C VAL A 36 -0.39 0.39 -9.40
N GLU A 37 -0.07 1.61 -8.98
CA GLU A 37 0.11 2.71 -9.92
C GLU A 37 1.49 2.62 -10.59
N ARG A 38 2.50 2.26 -9.79
CA ARG A 38 3.86 2.12 -10.27
C ARG A 38 4.49 0.91 -9.63
N SER A 39 4.95 -0.03 -10.44
CA SER A 39 5.61 -1.22 -9.94
C SER A 39 7.01 -0.89 -9.41
N SER A 40 7.43 -1.64 -8.41
CA SER A 40 8.81 -1.61 -7.92
C SER A 40 9.79 -2.18 -8.93
N GLY A 41 9.28 -2.86 -9.95
CA GLY A 41 10.09 -3.64 -10.88
C GLY A 41 10.17 -5.12 -10.49
N ASN A 42 9.59 -5.49 -9.36
CA ASN A 42 9.59 -6.87 -8.89
C ASN A 42 8.18 -7.28 -8.50
N ARG A 43 7.69 -8.37 -9.09
CA ARG A 43 6.33 -8.84 -8.87
C ARG A 43 6.06 -9.22 -7.43
N ASN A 44 7.03 -9.83 -6.75
CA ASN A 44 6.83 -10.29 -5.39
C ASN A 44 6.75 -9.13 -4.40
N LEU A 45 7.55 -8.08 -4.62
CA LEU A 45 7.46 -6.87 -3.81
C LEU A 45 6.10 -6.21 -4.01
N ASP A 46 5.66 -6.08 -5.25
CA ASP A 46 4.36 -5.46 -5.56
C ASP A 46 3.23 -6.24 -4.91
N ARG A 47 3.29 -7.57 -4.97
CA ARG A 47 2.27 -8.43 -4.38
C ARG A 47 2.19 -8.25 -2.86
N GLU A 48 3.34 -8.19 -2.20
CA GLU A 48 3.37 -8.00 -0.75
C GLU A 48 2.86 -6.62 -0.35
N ALA A 49 3.17 -5.60 -1.15
CA ALA A 49 2.65 -4.26 -0.90
C ALA A 49 1.13 -4.25 -0.95
N VAL A 50 0.54 -4.83 -1.99
CA VAL A 50 -0.91 -4.91 -2.15
C VAL A 50 -1.54 -5.71 -1.01
N LYS A 51 -0.95 -6.85 -0.67
CA LYS A 51 -1.45 -7.71 0.38
C LYS A 51 -1.49 -6.99 1.73
N ALA A 52 -0.44 -6.26 2.05
CA ALA A 52 -0.39 -5.48 3.29
C ALA A 52 -1.42 -4.36 3.28
N ALA A 53 -1.52 -3.64 2.16
CA ALA A 53 -2.41 -2.50 2.05
C ALA A 53 -3.88 -2.88 2.24
N ARG A 54 -4.27 -4.07 1.86
CA ARG A 54 -5.64 -4.54 2.04
C ARG A 54 -6.05 -4.63 3.50
N ARG A 55 -5.10 -4.67 4.42
CA ARG A 55 -5.34 -4.76 5.85
C ARG A 55 -5.21 -3.42 6.56
N TRP A 56 -4.84 -2.36 5.84
CA TRP A 56 -4.64 -1.05 6.44
C TRP A 56 -5.98 -0.42 6.80
N ARG A 57 -5.92 0.47 7.78
CA ARG A 57 -7.05 1.30 8.18
C ARG A 57 -6.56 2.74 8.14
N PHE A 58 -7.40 3.60 7.63
CA PHE A 58 -7.09 5.02 7.48
C PHE A 58 -8.08 5.86 8.25
N ASN A 59 -7.69 7.09 8.55
CA ASN A 59 -8.63 8.08 8.99
C ASN A 59 -9.34 8.58 7.74
N PRO A 60 -10.69 8.47 7.66
CA PRO A 60 -11.37 8.88 6.45
C PRO A 60 -11.28 10.38 6.26
N GLU A 61 -11.35 10.82 5.01
CA GLU A 61 -11.45 12.23 4.68
C GLU A 61 -12.74 12.80 5.23
N VAL A 62 -12.67 14.04 5.78
CA VAL A 62 -13.85 14.74 6.28
C VAL A 62 -14.06 15.98 5.43
N ARG A 63 -15.27 16.10 4.89
CA ARG A 63 -15.65 17.27 4.09
C ARG A 63 -17.00 17.78 4.56
N ASP A 64 -17.03 19.06 4.92
CA ASP A 64 -18.23 19.70 5.45
C ASP A 64 -18.83 18.93 6.63
N GLY A 65 -17.95 18.43 7.52
CA GLY A 65 -18.35 17.70 8.72
C GLY A 65 -18.76 16.26 8.46
N LYS A 66 -18.65 15.77 7.23
CA LYS A 66 -19.03 14.38 6.88
C LYS A 66 -17.82 13.58 6.45
N LYS A 67 -17.75 12.33 6.92
CA LYS A 67 -16.76 11.38 6.46
C LYS A 67 -17.13 10.91 5.06
N ILE A 68 -16.17 10.93 4.15
CA ILE A 68 -16.40 10.55 2.75
C ILE A 68 -15.40 9.54 2.29
N ALA A 69 -15.78 8.80 1.26
CA ALA A 69 -14.86 7.90 0.57
C ALA A 69 -13.80 8.74 -0.16
N SER A 70 -12.59 8.18 -0.30
CA SER A 70 -11.50 8.91 -0.94
C SER A 70 -10.50 7.93 -1.55
N ARG A 71 -9.51 8.47 -2.24
CA ARG A 71 -8.40 7.69 -2.78
C ARG A 71 -7.11 8.35 -2.34
N VAL A 72 -6.15 7.52 -1.91
CA VAL A 72 -4.85 8.01 -1.48
C VAL A 72 -3.74 7.29 -2.23
N ARG A 73 -2.65 7.99 -2.46
CA ARG A 73 -1.47 7.46 -3.11
C ARG A 73 -0.45 7.14 -2.04
N VAL A 74 -0.01 5.89 -1.97
CA VAL A 74 0.90 5.43 -0.91
C VAL A 74 2.11 4.76 -1.53
N PRO A 75 3.30 5.37 -1.40
CA PRO A 75 4.54 4.67 -1.78
C PRO A 75 4.92 3.68 -0.68
N VAL A 76 5.22 2.45 -1.09
CA VAL A 76 5.67 1.39 -0.19
C VAL A 76 7.11 1.07 -0.57
N GLU A 77 8.03 1.45 0.30
CA GLU A 77 9.45 1.28 0.03
C GLU A 77 9.97 -0.03 0.62
N PHE A 78 10.60 -0.85 -0.23
CA PHE A 78 11.32 -2.04 0.21
C PHE A 78 12.79 -1.71 0.14
N LYS A 79 13.41 -1.53 1.30
CA LYS A 79 14.78 -1.07 1.38
C LYS A 79 15.54 -1.93 2.38
N LEU A 80 16.75 -2.30 2.01
CA LEU A 80 17.68 -3.02 2.88
C LEU A 80 18.79 -2.06 3.27
N ASN A 81 19.31 -2.23 4.46
CA ASN A 81 20.41 -1.39 4.94
C ASN A 81 21.75 -1.71 4.29
#